data_d77e6c4354243c13294c99aa02570dfa
#
_entry.id   d77e6c4354243c13294c99aa02570dfa
#
_cell.length_a   1.000
_cell.length_b   1.000
_cell.length_c   1.000
_cell.angle_alpha   90.00
_cell.angle_beta   90.00
_cell.angle_gamma   90.00
#
_symmetry.space_group_name_H-M   'P 1'
#
loop_
_entity.id
_entity.type
_entity.pdbx_description
1 polymer ?
#
loop_
_entity_poly.entity_id
_entity_poly.type
_entity_poly.pdbx_seq_one_letter_code
_entity_poly.pdbx_strand_id
1 'polypeptide(L)'
;MLPASHHSLRFQSLRSGFEDPSLAFTDEVCSGQHLAIWGDSGCGKTSLIQVIASLKPAQQGEFYYQDRAITPLSFPWWRQQIGYLPQQPIMGGDTVEQVLLLPWQMQAMDKSIPLATPSQCEQALNQANLSVALSKEVNLLSGGEKQRLALARLLLMQRPVWLLDEPTSALDMSSRDHLIALVKESSAICISVSHDPIWYTAADMQYAMTVSPQHKELL
;
A
#
# COMPACT_ATOMS: atom_id res chain seq x y z
N MET A 1 16.48 4.95 27.16
CA MET A 1 15.64 5.16 25.98
C MET A 1 16.51 4.84 24.78
N LEU A 2 16.32 3.69 24.14
CA LEU A 2 16.97 3.39 22.86
C LEU A 2 16.37 4.37 21.83
N PRO A 3 17.17 4.97 20.92
CA PRO A 3 16.63 5.81 19.88
C PRO A 3 15.61 4.99 19.10
N ALA A 4 14.44 5.56 18.86
CA ALA A 4 13.46 4.97 17.94
C ALA A 4 14.21 4.67 16.63
N SER A 5 14.26 3.41 16.25
CA SER A 5 14.87 3.01 14.99
C SER A 5 14.05 3.68 13.87
N HIS A 6 14.57 4.79 13.33
CA HIS A 6 13.97 5.45 12.20
C HIS A 6 14.10 4.51 11.00
N HIS A 7 13.04 3.77 10.73
CA HIS A 7 12.98 2.99 9.51
C HIS A 7 12.84 3.96 8.35
N SER A 8 13.63 3.78 7.31
CA SER A 8 13.50 4.56 6.08
C SER A 8 13.44 3.66 4.85
N LEU A 9 12.75 4.15 3.83
CA LEU A 9 12.68 3.57 2.50
C LEU A 9 13.26 4.59 1.53
N ARG A 10 14.42 4.27 0.95
CA ARG A 10 15.20 5.16 0.09
C ARG A 10 15.21 4.65 -1.34
N PHE A 11 14.99 5.53 -2.28
CA PHE A 11 14.95 5.27 -3.73
C PHE A 11 16.11 5.96 -4.43
N GLN A 12 16.72 5.29 -5.41
CA GLN A 12 17.82 5.83 -6.21
C GLN A 12 17.51 5.62 -7.69
N SER A 13 17.10 6.68 -8.37
CA SER A 13 16.79 6.70 -9.80
C SER A 13 15.83 5.56 -10.21
N LEU A 14 14.84 5.24 -9.35
CA LEU A 14 13.92 4.14 -9.57
C LEU A 14 12.96 4.46 -10.71
N ARG A 15 12.77 3.49 -11.63
CA ARG A 15 11.86 3.59 -12.77
C ARG A 15 11.11 2.29 -13.02
N SER A 16 9.84 2.41 -13.35
CA SER A 16 9.00 1.30 -13.81
C SER A 16 9.03 1.09 -15.32
N GLY A 17 9.43 2.15 -16.07
CA GLY A 17 9.53 2.12 -17.53
C GLY A 17 8.43 2.88 -18.29
N PHE A 18 7.45 3.42 -17.60
CA PHE A 18 6.34 4.18 -18.20
C PHE A 18 6.50 5.68 -18.03
N GLU A 19 7.19 6.11 -16.98
CA GLU A 19 7.48 7.49 -16.65
C GLU A 19 8.52 8.10 -17.58
N ASP A 20 8.51 9.43 -17.67
CA ASP A 20 9.53 10.19 -18.38
C ASP A 20 10.94 9.84 -17.84
N PRO A 21 11.91 9.49 -18.71
CA PRO A 21 13.27 9.14 -18.29
C PRO A 21 13.98 10.20 -17.44
N SER A 22 13.64 11.48 -17.62
CA SER A 22 14.21 12.59 -16.84
C SER A 22 13.68 12.66 -15.41
N LEU A 23 12.61 11.92 -15.09
CA LEU A 23 11.91 11.93 -13.81
C LEU A 23 12.15 10.63 -13.01
N ALA A 24 13.35 10.07 -13.07
CA ALA A 24 13.71 8.93 -12.25
C ALA A 24 13.53 9.26 -10.75
N PHE A 25 12.71 8.45 -10.07
CA PHE A 25 12.34 8.72 -8.68
C PHE A 25 13.53 8.54 -7.74
N THR A 26 13.92 9.62 -7.07
CA THR A 26 14.99 9.62 -6.05
C THR A 26 14.49 10.38 -4.84
N ASP A 27 14.28 9.70 -3.73
CA ASP A 27 13.80 10.27 -2.48
C ASP A 27 14.01 9.30 -1.30
N GLU A 28 13.73 9.78 -0.08
CA GLU A 28 13.74 8.97 1.14
C GLU A 28 12.49 9.28 1.97
N VAL A 29 11.79 8.22 2.41
CA VAL A 29 10.57 8.31 3.20
C VAL A 29 10.81 7.60 4.53
N CYS A 30 10.60 8.31 5.64
CA CYS A 30 10.81 7.80 6.98
C CYS A 30 9.51 7.30 7.63
N SER A 31 9.66 6.52 8.71
CA SER A 31 8.53 6.07 9.55
C SER A 31 7.61 7.23 9.91
N GLY A 32 6.32 7.02 9.77
CA GLY A 32 5.28 8.02 10.04
C GLY A 32 5.10 9.05 8.92
N GLN A 33 5.82 8.95 7.81
CA GLN A 33 5.64 9.83 6.66
C GLN A 33 4.81 9.16 5.56
N HIS A 34 4.02 9.97 4.88
CA HIS A 34 3.24 9.60 3.71
C HIS A 34 3.77 10.31 2.46
N LEU A 35 4.24 9.51 1.49
CA LEU A 35 4.54 9.96 0.13
C LEU A 35 3.39 9.62 -0.80
N ALA A 36 2.80 10.61 -1.44
CA ALA A 36 1.80 10.43 -2.49
C ALA A 36 2.40 10.66 -3.88
N ILE A 37 2.29 9.65 -4.73
CA ILE A 37 2.66 9.70 -6.15
C ILE A 37 1.38 9.98 -6.93
N TRP A 38 1.35 11.10 -7.68
CA TRP A 38 0.18 11.51 -8.44
C TRP A 38 0.52 11.82 -9.90
N GLY A 39 -0.48 11.93 -10.75
CA GLY A 39 -0.31 12.23 -12.18
C GLY A 39 -1.46 11.65 -13.00
N ASP A 40 -1.41 11.89 -14.32
CA ASP A 40 -2.45 11.47 -15.26
C ASP A 40 -2.65 9.93 -15.29
N SER A 41 -3.82 9.52 -15.77
CA SER A 41 -4.07 8.09 -16.01
C SER A 41 -3.08 7.56 -17.06
N GLY A 42 -2.58 6.35 -16.85
CA GLY A 42 -1.62 5.72 -17.76
C GLY A 42 -0.15 6.16 -17.61
N CYS A 43 0.19 7.12 -16.74
CA CYS A 43 1.59 7.53 -16.55
C CYS A 43 2.48 6.52 -15.80
N GLY A 44 1.94 5.36 -15.38
CA GLY A 44 2.73 4.29 -14.79
C GLY A 44 2.74 4.22 -13.26
N LYS A 45 1.91 5.00 -12.54
CA LYS A 45 1.83 5.02 -11.07
C LYS A 45 1.68 3.63 -10.46
N THR A 46 0.66 2.87 -10.91
CA THR A 46 0.45 1.48 -10.49
C THR A 46 1.66 0.60 -10.81
N SER A 47 2.34 0.81 -11.94
CA SER A 47 3.55 0.05 -12.27
C SER A 47 4.69 0.37 -11.31
N LEU A 48 4.87 1.64 -10.94
CA LEU A 48 5.92 2.03 -9.98
C LEU A 48 5.66 1.44 -8.59
N ILE A 49 4.43 1.53 -8.07
CA ILE A 49 4.11 0.93 -6.76
C ILE A 49 4.23 -0.61 -6.79
N GLN A 50 3.95 -1.27 -7.92
CA GLN A 50 4.18 -2.71 -8.10
C GLN A 50 5.66 -3.07 -8.17
N VAL A 51 6.53 -2.19 -8.69
CA VAL A 51 7.98 -2.36 -8.60
C VAL A 51 8.43 -2.26 -7.15
N ILE A 52 7.97 -1.27 -6.39
CA ILE A 52 8.27 -1.13 -4.96
C ILE A 52 7.76 -2.35 -4.18
N ALA A 53 6.59 -2.88 -4.52
CA ALA A 53 6.05 -4.12 -3.93
C ALA A 53 6.81 -5.39 -4.35
N SER A 54 7.80 -5.29 -5.24
CA SER A 54 8.52 -6.44 -5.83
C SER A 54 7.59 -7.41 -6.56
N LEU A 55 6.50 -6.90 -7.15
CA LEU A 55 5.60 -7.64 -8.02
C LEU A 55 6.00 -7.52 -9.49
N LYS A 56 6.76 -6.48 -9.84
CA LYS A 56 7.37 -6.26 -11.15
C LYS A 56 8.85 -5.93 -10.99
N PRO A 57 9.71 -6.24 -11.98
CA PRO A 57 11.08 -5.79 -11.99
C PRO A 57 11.15 -4.27 -12.22
N ALA A 58 12.12 -3.60 -11.62
CA ALA A 58 12.47 -2.24 -11.98
C ALA A 58 13.11 -2.24 -13.38
N GLN A 59 12.81 -1.22 -14.20
CA GLN A 59 13.53 -1.01 -15.46
C GLN A 59 14.92 -0.44 -15.18
N GLN A 60 15.03 0.44 -14.19
CA GLN A 60 16.28 1.09 -13.78
C GLN A 60 16.20 1.47 -12.30
N GLY A 61 17.37 1.70 -11.71
CA GLY A 61 17.51 2.14 -10.33
C GLY A 61 17.31 1.02 -9.31
N GLU A 62 17.36 1.41 -8.08
CA GLU A 62 17.28 0.51 -6.95
C GLU A 62 16.64 1.19 -5.75
N PHE A 63 16.24 0.41 -4.76
CA PHE A 63 15.70 0.96 -3.52
C PHE A 63 16.15 0.12 -2.31
N TYR A 64 16.13 0.76 -1.16
CA TYR A 64 16.68 0.25 0.08
C TYR A 64 15.69 0.44 1.22
N TYR A 65 15.54 -0.56 2.06
CA TYR A 65 14.82 -0.46 3.32
C TYR A 65 15.78 -0.73 4.47
N GLN A 66 15.93 0.25 5.40
CA GLN A 66 16.90 0.18 6.50
C GLN A 66 18.33 -0.12 5.99
N ASP A 67 18.78 0.61 4.97
CA ASP A 67 20.07 0.43 4.28
C ASP A 67 20.28 -0.94 3.60
N ARG A 68 19.31 -1.84 3.67
CA ARG A 68 19.35 -3.12 2.96
C ARG A 68 18.78 -2.94 1.56
N ALA A 69 19.61 -3.25 0.54
CA ALA A 69 19.17 -3.25 -0.86
C ALA A 69 18.05 -4.29 -1.09
N ILE A 70 17.01 -3.86 -1.79
CA ILE A 70 15.89 -4.73 -2.18
C ILE A 70 16.19 -5.30 -3.56
N THR A 71 16.62 -6.55 -3.59
CA THR A 71 17.03 -7.31 -4.77
C THR A 71 16.19 -8.59 -4.87
N PRO A 72 16.20 -9.32 -5.99
CA PRO A 72 15.49 -10.60 -6.10
C PRO A 72 15.77 -11.58 -4.96
N LEU A 73 16.98 -11.59 -4.41
CA LEU A 73 17.36 -12.44 -3.27
C LEU A 73 16.69 -12.02 -1.96
N SER A 74 16.37 -10.72 -1.80
CA SER A 74 15.72 -10.18 -0.61
C SER A 74 14.19 -10.06 -0.73
N PHE A 75 13.58 -10.30 -1.90
CA PHE A 75 12.14 -10.19 -2.11
C PHE A 75 11.27 -10.98 -1.13
N PRO A 76 11.59 -12.24 -0.75
CA PRO A 76 10.79 -12.95 0.24
C PRO A 76 10.75 -12.25 1.60
N TRP A 77 11.88 -11.70 2.04
CA TRP A 77 11.95 -10.92 3.27
C TRP A 77 11.24 -9.56 3.13
N TRP A 78 11.46 -8.86 1.99
CA TRP A 78 10.83 -7.57 1.73
C TRP A 78 9.30 -7.66 1.75
N ARG A 79 8.72 -8.69 1.14
CA ARG A 79 7.27 -8.92 1.14
C ARG A 79 6.69 -9.14 2.54
N GLN A 80 7.49 -9.50 3.51
CA GLN A 80 7.08 -9.59 4.91
C GLN A 80 7.10 -8.21 5.60
N GLN A 81 7.76 -7.20 5.03
CA GLN A 81 7.79 -5.85 5.58
C GLN A 81 6.66 -4.98 5.04
N ILE A 82 6.03 -5.36 3.94
CA ILE A 82 5.03 -4.53 3.28
C ILE A 82 3.60 -5.07 3.48
N GLY A 83 2.65 -4.12 3.58
CA GLY A 83 1.23 -4.34 3.33
C GLY A 83 0.86 -3.65 2.02
N TYR A 84 0.33 -4.40 1.05
CA TYR A 84 -0.07 -3.86 -0.25
C TYR A 84 -1.60 -3.87 -0.39
N LEU A 85 -2.17 -2.69 -0.61
CA LEU A 85 -3.58 -2.50 -0.94
C LEU A 85 -3.68 -2.17 -2.44
N PRO A 86 -4.07 -3.12 -3.30
CA PRO A 86 -4.25 -2.87 -4.73
C PRO A 86 -5.54 -2.09 -5.00
N GLN A 87 -5.60 -1.42 -6.15
CA GLN A 87 -6.79 -0.68 -6.59
C GLN A 87 -8.06 -1.53 -6.58
N GLN A 88 -7.95 -2.80 -7.00
CA GLN A 88 -9.04 -3.78 -6.93
C GLN A 88 -8.62 -4.92 -5.99
N PRO A 89 -9.07 -4.90 -4.72
CA PRO A 89 -8.67 -5.90 -3.76
C PRO A 89 -9.22 -7.29 -4.09
N ILE A 90 -8.35 -8.29 -4.09
CA ILE A 90 -8.74 -9.70 -4.17
C ILE A 90 -9.15 -10.14 -2.75
N MET A 91 -10.36 -10.64 -2.61
CA MET A 91 -10.87 -11.10 -1.32
C MET A 91 -10.22 -12.41 -0.91
N GLY A 92 -10.32 -13.46 -1.71
CA GLY A 92 -9.67 -14.75 -1.48
C GLY A 92 -10.29 -15.58 -0.35
N GLY A 93 -11.53 -15.28 0.03
CA GLY A 93 -12.32 -16.01 1.01
C GLY A 93 -13.81 -15.74 0.83
N ASP A 94 -14.66 -16.63 1.35
CA ASP A 94 -16.11 -16.55 1.24
C ASP A 94 -16.73 -15.67 2.33
N THR A 95 -16.09 -15.60 3.51
CA THR A 95 -16.54 -14.78 4.64
C THR A 95 -15.53 -13.68 4.98
N VAL A 96 -15.99 -12.66 5.69
CA VAL A 96 -15.16 -11.55 6.20
C VAL A 96 -13.97 -12.07 7.01
N GLU A 97 -14.21 -13.04 7.91
CA GLU A 97 -13.15 -13.66 8.71
C GLU A 97 -12.09 -14.33 7.84
N GLN A 98 -12.50 -15.12 6.85
CA GLN A 98 -11.57 -15.81 5.94
C GLN A 98 -10.71 -14.81 5.16
N VAL A 99 -11.27 -13.69 4.72
CA VAL A 99 -10.53 -12.62 4.04
C VAL A 99 -9.51 -11.96 4.97
N LEU A 100 -9.87 -11.69 6.21
CA LEU A 100 -8.95 -11.09 7.20
C LEU A 100 -7.80 -12.04 7.53
N LEU A 101 -8.07 -13.34 7.67
CA LEU A 101 -7.08 -14.35 8.05
C LEU A 101 -6.30 -14.93 6.86
N LEU A 102 -6.63 -14.54 5.61
CA LEU A 102 -5.95 -15.02 4.41
C LEU A 102 -4.41 -14.90 4.46
N PRO A 103 -3.80 -13.79 4.97
CA PRO A 103 -2.35 -13.68 5.02
C PRO A 103 -1.66 -14.82 5.79
N TRP A 104 -2.27 -15.34 6.86
CA TRP A 104 -1.71 -16.44 7.66
C TRP A 104 -1.68 -17.78 6.93
N GLN A 105 -2.46 -17.93 5.87
CA GLN A 105 -2.47 -19.12 5.02
C GLN A 105 -1.36 -19.07 3.95
N MET A 106 -0.79 -17.88 3.69
CA MET A 106 0.24 -17.71 2.68
C MET A 106 1.61 -18.17 3.18
N GLN A 107 2.44 -18.71 2.26
CA GLN A 107 3.82 -19.13 2.55
C GLN A 107 4.73 -17.97 2.97
N ALA A 108 4.45 -16.75 2.45
CA ALA A 108 5.21 -15.55 2.76
C ALA A 108 4.98 -15.00 4.17
N MET A 109 3.97 -15.49 4.91
CA MET A 109 3.71 -15.07 6.28
C MET A 109 4.73 -15.70 7.22
N ASP A 110 5.29 -14.89 8.12
CA ASP A 110 6.15 -15.39 9.20
C ASP A 110 5.31 -16.31 10.12
N LYS A 111 5.68 -17.56 10.21
CA LYS A 111 4.96 -18.58 11.00
C LYS A 111 5.11 -18.41 12.51
N SER A 112 6.00 -17.54 12.97
CA SER A 112 6.10 -17.16 14.37
C SER A 112 5.00 -16.17 14.81
N ILE A 113 4.36 -15.49 13.86
CA ILE A 113 3.27 -14.55 14.14
C ILE A 113 1.99 -15.37 14.41
N PRO A 114 1.40 -15.27 15.61
CA PRO A 114 0.19 -16.01 15.93
C PRO A 114 -0.98 -15.56 15.04
N LEU A 115 -1.91 -16.48 14.81
CA LEU A 115 -3.15 -16.19 14.10
C LEU A 115 -3.92 -15.09 14.86
N ALA A 116 -4.43 -14.11 14.12
CA ALA A 116 -5.22 -13.04 14.73
C ALA A 116 -6.50 -13.59 15.36
N THR A 117 -6.81 -13.10 16.55
CA THR A 117 -8.01 -13.47 17.28
C THR A 117 -9.26 -12.80 16.69
N PRO A 118 -10.48 -13.31 16.91
CA PRO A 118 -11.70 -12.65 16.50
C PRO A 118 -11.79 -11.18 16.98
N SER A 119 -11.38 -10.89 18.21
CA SER A 119 -11.35 -9.51 18.75
C SER A 119 -10.40 -8.60 17.99
N GLN A 120 -9.23 -9.08 17.57
CA GLN A 120 -8.31 -8.32 16.72
C GLN A 120 -8.90 -8.07 15.33
N CYS A 121 -9.60 -9.05 14.76
CA CYS A 121 -10.32 -8.91 13.50
C CYS A 121 -11.41 -7.82 13.60
N GLU A 122 -12.23 -7.85 14.65
CA GLU A 122 -13.27 -6.85 14.91
C GLU A 122 -12.66 -5.45 15.12
N GLN A 123 -11.56 -5.36 15.85
CA GLN A 123 -10.83 -4.09 16.01
C GLN A 123 -10.34 -3.53 14.67
N ALA A 124 -9.76 -4.37 13.81
CA ALA A 124 -9.30 -3.95 12.49
C ALA A 124 -10.45 -3.51 11.58
N LEU A 125 -11.62 -4.18 11.65
CA LEU A 125 -12.83 -3.75 10.95
C LEU A 125 -13.29 -2.38 11.42
N ASN A 126 -13.33 -2.15 12.74
CA ASN A 126 -13.70 -0.87 13.32
C ASN A 126 -12.73 0.25 12.90
N GLN A 127 -11.41 -0.02 12.91
CA GLN A 127 -10.39 0.91 12.44
C GLN A 127 -10.54 1.25 10.95
N ALA A 128 -11.04 0.32 10.13
CA ALA A 128 -11.35 0.55 8.72
C ALA A 128 -12.75 1.14 8.48
N ASN A 129 -13.47 1.56 9.53
CA ASN A 129 -14.84 2.07 9.48
C ASN A 129 -15.79 1.09 8.77
N LEU A 130 -15.69 -0.22 9.09
CA LEU A 130 -16.52 -1.28 8.52
C LEU A 130 -17.24 -2.07 9.63
N SER A 131 -18.53 -1.84 9.77
CA SER A 131 -19.37 -2.51 10.78
C SER A 131 -20.10 -3.69 10.14
N VAL A 132 -19.49 -4.86 10.16
CA VAL A 132 -20.04 -6.13 9.63
C VAL A 132 -19.65 -7.30 10.52
N ALA A 133 -20.47 -8.34 10.54
CA ALA A 133 -20.14 -9.59 11.25
C ALA A 133 -19.01 -10.34 10.54
N LEU A 134 -18.14 -11.01 11.31
CA LEU A 134 -17.07 -11.85 10.76
C LEU A 134 -17.60 -13.00 9.87
N SER A 135 -18.81 -13.50 10.17
CA SER A 135 -19.48 -14.54 9.39
C SER A 135 -20.19 -14.03 8.13
N LYS A 136 -20.24 -12.70 7.89
CA LYS A 136 -20.91 -12.15 6.70
C LYS A 136 -20.21 -12.62 5.42
N GLU A 137 -21.01 -13.03 4.43
CA GLU A 137 -20.50 -13.41 3.12
C GLU A 137 -19.98 -12.19 2.35
N VAL A 138 -18.81 -12.35 1.75
CA VAL A 138 -18.08 -11.28 1.03
C VAL A 138 -18.79 -10.87 -0.27
N ASN A 139 -19.50 -11.78 -0.91
CA ASN A 139 -20.30 -11.51 -2.12
C ASN A 139 -21.43 -10.49 -1.85
N LEU A 140 -21.91 -10.39 -0.60
CA LEU A 140 -22.93 -9.45 -0.16
C LEU A 140 -22.40 -8.05 0.18
N LEU A 141 -21.07 -7.86 0.11
CA LEU A 141 -20.43 -6.57 0.36
C LEU A 141 -20.45 -5.70 -0.91
N SER A 142 -20.75 -4.42 -0.74
CA SER A 142 -20.55 -3.39 -1.77
C SER A 142 -19.07 -3.20 -2.12
N GLY A 143 -18.77 -2.51 -3.22
CA GLY A 143 -17.40 -2.19 -3.61
C GLY A 143 -16.62 -1.42 -2.53
N GLY A 144 -17.24 -0.41 -1.92
CA GLY A 144 -16.65 0.35 -0.82
C GLY A 144 -16.44 -0.47 0.45
N GLU A 145 -17.38 -1.38 0.80
CA GLU A 145 -17.19 -2.31 1.93
C GLU A 145 -16.04 -3.29 1.66
N LYS A 146 -15.87 -3.78 0.43
CA LYS A 146 -14.73 -4.63 0.04
C LYS A 146 -13.40 -3.88 0.15
N GLN A 147 -13.37 -2.60 -0.24
CA GLN A 147 -12.18 -1.76 -0.10
C GLN A 147 -11.83 -1.58 1.39
N ARG A 148 -12.81 -1.27 2.25
CA ARG A 148 -12.62 -1.16 3.70
C ARG A 148 -12.22 -2.50 4.34
N LEU A 149 -12.75 -3.62 3.87
CA LEU A 149 -12.33 -4.96 4.33
C LEU A 149 -10.86 -5.25 3.97
N ALA A 150 -10.43 -4.88 2.78
CA ALA A 150 -9.02 -5.01 2.38
C ALA A 150 -8.11 -4.08 3.21
N LEU A 151 -8.57 -2.88 3.55
CA LEU A 151 -7.88 -1.99 4.49
C LEU A 151 -7.80 -2.61 5.89
N ALA A 152 -8.90 -3.17 6.42
CA ALA A 152 -8.87 -3.86 7.71
C ALA A 152 -7.85 -5.01 7.72
N ARG A 153 -7.76 -5.79 6.64
CA ARG A 153 -6.74 -6.85 6.48
C ARG A 153 -5.32 -6.27 6.48
N LEU A 154 -5.08 -5.12 5.83
CA LEU A 154 -3.78 -4.44 5.84
C LEU A 154 -3.40 -4.01 7.26
N LEU A 155 -4.34 -3.38 7.98
CA LEU A 155 -4.13 -2.94 9.38
C LEU A 155 -3.83 -4.13 10.31
N LEU A 156 -4.57 -5.22 10.16
CA LEU A 156 -4.42 -6.42 10.97
C LEU A 156 -3.02 -7.05 10.83
N MET A 157 -2.38 -6.92 9.67
CA MET A 157 -1.01 -7.40 9.43
C MET A 157 0.06 -6.58 10.13
N GLN A 158 -0.21 -5.36 10.58
CA GLN A 158 0.73 -4.47 11.29
C GLN A 158 2.09 -4.31 10.60
N ARG A 159 2.09 -4.18 9.25
CA ARG A 159 3.34 -4.05 8.49
C ARG A 159 3.94 -2.66 8.62
N PRO A 160 5.28 -2.54 8.69
CA PRO A 160 5.95 -1.24 8.84
C PRO A 160 5.91 -0.37 7.58
N VAL A 161 5.58 -0.93 6.41
CA VAL A 161 5.46 -0.20 5.15
C VAL A 161 4.12 -0.49 4.50
N TRP A 162 3.37 0.55 4.16
CA TRP A 162 2.09 0.47 3.46
C TRP A 162 2.24 0.98 2.03
N LEU A 163 1.83 0.15 1.08
CA LEU A 163 1.76 0.49 -0.34
C LEU A 163 0.29 0.52 -0.76
N LEU A 164 -0.22 1.70 -1.12
CA LEU A 164 -1.65 1.92 -1.37
C LEU A 164 -1.86 2.36 -2.83
N ASP A 165 -2.55 1.54 -3.60
CA ASP A 165 -2.86 1.81 -5.01
C ASP A 165 -4.31 2.28 -5.14
N GLU A 166 -4.51 3.58 -5.42
CA GLU A 166 -5.81 4.27 -5.53
C GLU A 166 -6.74 3.99 -4.33
N PRO A 167 -6.27 4.21 -3.08
CA PRO A 167 -6.98 3.74 -1.89
C PRO A 167 -8.33 4.41 -1.66
N THR A 168 -8.59 5.57 -2.29
CA THR A 168 -9.83 6.36 -2.13
C THR A 168 -10.84 6.16 -3.24
N SER A 169 -10.51 5.43 -4.31
CA SER A 169 -11.31 5.36 -5.56
C SER A 169 -12.75 4.81 -5.38
N ALA A 170 -12.99 3.99 -4.35
CA ALA A 170 -14.30 3.41 -4.05
C ALA A 170 -14.90 3.92 -2.72
N LEU A 171 -14.33 4.97 -2.12
CA LEU A 171 -14.73 5.51 -0.83
C LEU A 171 -15.58 6.77 -0.99
N ASP A 172 -16.59 6.91 -0.13
CA ASP A 172 -17.27 8.18 0.07
C ASP A 172 -16.38 9.19 0.83
N MET A 173 -16.81 10.46 0.90
CA MET A 173 -16.04 11.53 1.52
C MET A 173 -15.67 11.23 2.98
N SER A 174 -16.60 10.71 3.77
CA SER A 174 -16.38 10.40 5.19
C SER A 174 -15.33 9.28 5.36
N SER A 175 -15.44 8.22 4.56
CA SER A 175 -14.50 7.10 4.58
C SER A 175 -13.10 7.51 4.09
N ARG A 176 -13.01 8.41 3.09
CA ARG A 176 -11.75 9.00 2.63
C ARG A 176 -11.09 9.82 3.73
N ASP A 177 -11.82 10.73 4.38
CA ASP A 177 -11.29 11.60 5.42
C ASP A 177 -10.83 10.77 6.64
N HIS A 178 -11.55 9.70 6.96
CA HIS A 178 -11.15 8.73 7.97
C HIS A 178 -9.83 8.02 7.60
N LEU A 179 -9.68 7.59 6.35
CA LEU A 179 -8.45 6.94 5.87
C LEU A 179 -7.25 7.91 5.91
N ILE A 180 -7.45 9.19 5.57
CA ILE A 180 -6.42 10.23 5.69
C ILE A 180 -5.96 10.36 7.14
N ALA A 181 -6.90 10.45 8.08
CA ALA A 181 -6.57 10.53 9.51
C ALA A 181 -5.80 9.30 9.99
N LEU A 182 -6.23 8.11 9.59
CA LEU A 182 -5.59 6.85 9.93
C LEU A 182 -4.15 6.76 9.42
N VAL A 183 -3.88 7.20 8.19
CA VAL A 183 -2.52 7.24 7.63
C VAL A 183 -1.66 8.24 8.39
N LYS A 184 -2.18 9.42 8.74
CA LYS A 184 -1.45 10.46 9.50
C LYS A 184 -1.11 10.04 10.93
N GLU A 185 -1.93 9.22 11.55
CA GLU A 185 -1.70 8.69 12.91
C GLU A 185 -0.80 7.46 12.91
N SER A 186 -0.56 6.85 11.75
CA SER A 186 0.24 5.64 11.63
C SER A 186 1.73 5.94 11.77
N SER A 187 2.46 5.04 12.43
CA SER A 187 3.93 5.03 12.43
C SER A 187 4.53 4.33 11.21
N ALA A 188 3.74 3.74 10.34
CA ALA A 188 4.21 3.07 9.12
C ALA A 188 4.76 4.10 8.11
N ILE A 189 5.68 3.67 7.25
CA ILE A 189 6.00 4.37 6.01
C ILE A 189 4.83 4.14 5.07
N CYS A 190 4.18 5.21 4.60
CA CYS A 190 3.10 5.10 3.63
C CYS A 190 3.54 5.61 2.26
N ILE A 191 3.41 4.77 1.23
CA ILE A 191 3.56 5.17 -0.17
C ILE A 191 2.24 4.91 -0.87
N SER A 192 1.67 5.93 -1.48
CA SER A 192 0.43 5.79 -2.22
C SER A 192 0.54 6.32 -3.64
N VAL A 193 -0.29 5.77 -4.51
CA VAL A 193 -0.55 6.35 -5.83
C VAL A 193 -2.01 6.76 -5.89
N SER A 194 -2.30 7.96 -6.37
CA SER A 194 -3.67 8.45 -6.47
C SER A 194 -3.79 9.59 -7.48
N HIS A 195 -5.00 9.77 -8.00
CA HIS A 195 -5.42 10.92 -8.77
C HIS A 195 -6.38 11.84 -7.98
N ASP A 196 -6.71 11.50 -6.73
CA ASP A 196 -7.57 12.31 -5.85
C ASP A 196 -6.76 13.47 -5.24
N PRO A 197 -7.08 14.75 -5.59
CA PRO A 197 -6.36 15.92 -5.07
C PRO A 197 -6.40 16.03 -3.55
N ILE A 198 -7.52 15.67 -2.92
CA ILE A 198 -7.67 15.76 -1.46
C ILE A 198 -6.73 14.77 -0.79
N TRP A 199 -6.61 13.56 -1.35
CA TRP A 199 -5.72 12.54 -0.85
C TRP A 199 -4.25 12.94 -0.96
N TYR A 200 -3.77 13.29 -2.17
CA TYR A 200 -2.34 13.54 -2.35
C TYR A 200 -1.88 14.87 -1.72
N THR A 201 -2.75 15.88 -1.58
CA THR A 201 -2.39 17.12 -0.87
C THR A 201 -2.36 16.95 0.65
N ALA A 202 -2.97 15.90 1.18
CA ALA A 202 -2.89 15.57 2.61
C ALA A 202 -1.59 14.85 3.00
N ALA A 203 -0.80 14.38 2.01
CA ALA A 203 0.46 13.68 2.23
C ALA A 203 1.59 14.65 2.65
N ASP A 204 2.59 14.13 3.39
CA ASP A 204 3.77 14.89 3.80
C ASP A 204 4.68 15.21 2.62
N MET A 205 4.74 14.30 1.65
CA MET A 205 5.58 14.38 0.47
C MET A 205 4.76 14.06 -0.78
N GLN A 206 5.06 14.73 -1.88
CA GLN A 206 4.35 14.54 -3.15
C GLN A 206 5.34 14.35 -4.30
N TYR A 207 5.05 13.41 -5.17
CA TYR A 207 5.81 13.19 -6.39
C TYR A 207 4.87 13.18 -7.60
N ALA A 208 5.08 14.12 -8.52
CA ALA A 208 4.30 14.23 -9.76
C ALA A 208 4.91 13.33 -10.85
N MET A 209 4.15 12.35 -11.32
CA MET A 209 4.53 11.50 -12.45
C MET A 209 3.94 12.00 -13.76
N THR A 210 4.77 12.17 -14.78
CA THR A 210 4.34 12.50 -16.15
C THR A 210 4.65 11.35 -17.11
N VAL A 211 3.85 11.25 -18.17
CA VAL A 211 4.02 10.23 -19.22
C VAL A 211 5.25 10.55 -20.06
N SER A 212 6.08 9.55 -20.35
CA SER A 212 7.15 9.68 -21.33
C SER A 212 6.58 10.14 -22.69
N PRO A 213 7.25 11.09 -23.39
CA PRO A 213 6.84 11.51 -24.72
C PRO A 213 6.65 10.35 -25.71
N GLN A 214 7.46 9.30 -25.57
CA GLN A 214 7.37 8.08 -26.40
C GLN A 214 6.10 7.26 -26.18
N HIS A 215 5.43 7.38 -25.02
CA HIS A 215 4.19 6.68 -24.72
C HIS A 215 2.94 7.53 -24.94
N LYS A 216 3.09 8.85 -25.17
CA LYS A 216 1.95 9.72 -25.50
C LYS A 216 1.33 9.42 -26.87
N GLU A 217 2.08 8.80 -27.78
CA GLU A 217 1.60 8.45 -29.14
C GLU A 217 0.83 7.12 -29.18
N LEU A 218 0.79 6.36 -28.05
CA LEU A 218 0.15 5.04 -27.95
C LEU A 218 -1.17 5.07 -27.13
N LEU A 219 -1.54 6.21 -26.56
CA LEU A 219 -2.78 6.44 -25.81
C LEU A 219 -3.76 7.31 -26.62
#